data_96ca64b78e781e361a0d01957226287e
#
_entry.id   96ca64b78e781e361a0d01957226287e
#
_cell.length_a   1.000
_cell.length_b   1.000
_cell.length_c   1.000
_cell.angle_alpha   90.00
_cell.angle_beta   90.00
_cell.angle_gamma   90.00
#
_symmetry.space_group_name_H-M   'P 1'
#
loop_
_entity.id
_entity.type
_entity.pdbx_description
1 polymer ?
#
loop_
_entity_poly.entity_id
_entity_poly.type
_entity_poly.pdbx_seq_one_letter_code
_entity_poly.pdbx_strand_id
1 'polypeptide(L)'
;EKIEAAITPKTTAIMPVHCYGKPCDMDGIQNVADKYGLKVIYDAAHAFGVEVDGKSVLEYGDMSTLSFHATKVYNTLEGGALVVKDEKMKQRIDYLKNFGFAGETEVIAPGINGKLDEVRAAYGILNLRQVDMAIAARRQVAIRYRETLRNVDGVSFFDDIPGIRHNYSYFPIFIDAKKYGMSRDELYFKMR
;
A
#
# COMPACT_ATOMS: atom_id res chain seq x y z
N GLU A 1 -13.76 12.21 10.66
CA GLU A 1 -13.73 13.42 11.54
C GLU A 1 -12.41 14.19 11.42
N LYS A 2 -11.23 13.53 11.65
CA LYS A 2 -9.95 14.25 11.61
C LYS A 2 -9.57 14.75 10.22
N ILE A 3 -9.98 14.05 9.15
CA ILE A 3 -9.72 14.49 7.78
C ILE A 3 -10.44 15.80 7.50
N GLU A 4 -11.73 15.89 7.82
CA GLU A 4 -12.49 17.12 7.60
C GLU A 4 -11.90 18.33 8.35
N ALA A 5 -11.45 18.13 9.59
CA ALA A 5 -10.82 19.19 10.37
C ALA A 5 -9.50 19.72 9.78
N ALA A 6 -8.85 18.94 8.92
CA ALA A 6 -7.60 19.31 8.25
C ALA A 6 -7.80 19.98 6.88
N ILE A 7 -9.04 20.01 6.34
CA ILE A 7 -9.33 20.58 5.03
C ILE A 7 -9.26 22.12 5.11
N THR A 8 -8.60 22.70 4.12
CA THR A 8 -8.47 24.14 3.93
C THR A 8 -8.84 24.51 2.50
N PRO A 9 -9.02 25.81 2.16
CA PRO A 9 -9.24 26.25 0.78
C PRO A 9 -8.12 25.87 -0.21
N LYS A 10 -6.96 25.43 0.29
CA LYS A 10 -5.83 24.97 -0.52
C LYS A 10 -5.80 23.45 -0.70
N THR A 11 -6.66 22.71 -0.03
CA THR A 11 -6.71 21.24 -0.12
C THR A 11 -7.34 20.84 -1.45
N THR A 12 -6.65 20.03 -2.24
CA THR A 12 -7.11 19.54 -3.55
C THR A 12 -7.26 18.02 -3.60
N ALA A 13 -6.62 17.31 -2.68
CA ALA A 13 -6.67 15.85 -2.62
C ALA A 13 -6.49 15.34 -1.18
N ILE A 14 -6.96 14.12 -0.97
CA ILE A 14 -6.71 13.31 0.22
C ILE A 14 -5.80 12.15 -0.21
N MET A 15 -4.70 11.93 0.54
CA MET A 15 -3.77 10.81 0.27
C MET A 15 -3.69 9.88 1.48
N PRO A 16 -4.62 8.92 1.61
CA PRO A 16 -4.61 7.95 2.69
C PRO A 16 -3.66 6.79 2.36
N VAL A 17 -3.15 6.15 3.42
CA VAL A 17 -2.21 5.03 3.29
C VAL A 17 -2.87 3.75 3.80
N HIS A 18 -2.91 2.69 2.99
CA HIS A 18 -3.25 1.34 3.42
C HIS A 18 -2.08 0.73 4.22
N CYS A 19 -1.86 1.26 5.42
CA CYS A 19 -0.68 0.96 6.21
C CYS A 19 -0.61 -0.52 6.59
N TYR A 20 0.52 -1.17 6.33
CA TYR A 20 0.74 -2.62 6.50
C TYR A 20 -0.21 -3.50 5.66
N GLY A 21 -0.87 -2.95 4.64
CA GLY A 21 -1.88 -3.66 3.86
C GLY A 21 -3.27 -3.69 4.51
N LYS A 22 -3.45 -3.02 5.66
CA LYS A 22 -4.77 -2.84 6.27
C LYS A 22 -5.53 -1.75 5.52
N PRO A 23 -6.72 -2.04 4.95
CA PRO A 23 -7.50 -1.05 4.24
C PRO A 23 -7.89 0.13 5.14
N CYS A 24 -7.87 1.34 4.57
CA CYS A 24 -8.51 2.51 5.17
C CYS A 24 -10.04 2.33 5.15
N ASP A 25 -10.76 3.18 5.85
CA ASP A 25 -12.20 3.38 5.68
C ASP A 25 -12.44 4.11 4.33
N MET A 26 -12.53 3.33 3.26
CA MET A 26 -12.57 3.87 1.89
C MET A 26 -13.87 4.60 1.61
N ASP A 27 -14.99 4.09 2.13
CA ASP A 27 -16.30 4.72 1.95
C ASP A 27 -16.39 6.04 2.74
N GLY A 28 -15.92 6.06 3.98
CA GLY A 28 -15.86 7.28 4.78
C GLY A 28 -14.95 8.35 4.16
N ILE A 29 -13.81 7.95 3.59
CA ILE A 29 -12.90 8.87 2.89
C ILE A 29 -13.53 9.39 1.60
N GLN A 30 -14.20 8.53 0.82
CA GLN A 30 -14.88 8.94 -0.41
C GLN A 30 -16.01 9.94 -0.11
N ASN A 31 -16.81 9.68 0.91
CA ASN A 31 -17.88 10.61 1.32
C ASN A 31 -17.34 12.01 1.67
N VAL A 32 -16.19 12.07 2.35
CA VAL A 32 -15.53 13.37 2.65
C VAL A 32 -15.01 13.99 1.36
N ALA A 33 -14.37 13.23 0.48
CA ALA A 33 -13.85 13.73 -0.78
C ALA A 33 -14.96 14.31 -1.68
N ASP A 34 -16.07 13.61 -1.79
CA ASP A 34 -17.24 14.04 -2.59
C ASP A 34 -17.85 15.34 -2.02
N LYS A 35 -17.99 15.42 -0.70
CA LYS A 35 -18.51 16.61 0.00
C LYS A 35 -17.69 17.87 -0.28
N TYR A 36 -16.37 17.73 -0.40
CA TYR A 36 -15.46 18.87 -0.58
C TYR A 36 -14.88 18.97 -2.00
N GLY A 37 -15.32 18.14 -2.94
CA GLY A 37 -14.82 18.12 -4.32
C GLY A 37 -13.33 17.76 -4.44
N LEU A 38 -12.82 16.89 -3.55
CA LEU A 38 -11.42 16.52 -3.47
C LEU A 38 -11.14 15.24 -4.25
N LYS A 39 -9.89 15.09 -4.70
CA LYS A 39 -9.39 13.84 -5.27
C LYS A 39 -8.91 12.89 -4.17
N VAL A 40 -9.01 11.57 -4.43
CA VAL A 40 -8.49 10.55 -3.51
C VAL A 40 -7.39 9.76 -4.21
N ILE A 41 -6.18 9.80 -3.63
CA ILE A 41 -5.00 9.08 -4.13
C ILE A 41 -4.55 8.13 -3.01
N TYR A 42 -4.77 6.83 -3.19
CA TYR A 42 -4.33 5.86 -2.18
C TYR A 42 -2.85 5.52 -2.30
N ASP A 43 -2.11 5.66 -1.21
CA ASP A 43 -0.83 4.97 -1.07
C ASP A 43 -1.11 3.51 -0.71
N ALA A 44 -1.06 2.66 -1.72
CA ALA A 44 -1.26 1.22 -1.63
C ALA A 44 0.06 0.43 -1.69
N ALA A 45 1.20 1.08 -1.34
CA ALA A 45 2.52 0.46 -1.38
C ALA A 45 2.61 -0.87 -0.61
N HIS A 46 1.75 -1.09 0.37
CA HIS A 46 1.67 -2.32 1.17
C HIS A 46 0.47 -3.23 0.81
N ALA A 47 -0.34 -2.85 -0.16
CA ALA A 47 -1.67 -3.44 -0.36
C ALA A 47 -1.83 -4.24 -1.66
N PHE A 48 -0.74 -4.70 -2.29
CA PHE A 48 -0.83 -5.59 -3.44
C PHE A 48 -1.59 -6.87 -3.08
N GLY A 49 -2.65 -7.19 -3.84
CA GLY A 49 -3.49 -8.38 -3.62
C GLY A 49 -4.42 -8.30 -2.41
N VAL A 50 -4.61 -7.11 -1.81
CA VAL A 50 -5.58 -6.89 -0.74
C VAL A 50 -6.96 -6.59 -1.35
N GLU A 51 -7.99 -7.25 -0.78
CA GLU A 51 -9.38 -7.09 -1.21
C GLU A 51 -10.28 -6.83 -0.01
N VAL A 52 -11.37 -6.12 -0.23
CA VAL A 52 -12.48 -5.91 0.71
C VAL A 52 -13.74 -6.41 0.04
N ASP A 53 -14.40 -7.41 0.65
CA ASP A 53 -15.60 -8.06 0.12
C ASP A 53 -15.46 -8.51 -1.35
N GLY A 54 -14.28 -9.05 -1.69
CA GLY A 54 -13.95 -9.55 -3.03
C GLY A 54 -13.58 -8.48 -4.05
N LYS A 55 -13.53 -7.20 -3.66
CA LYS A 55 -13.12 -6.09 -4.51
C LYS A 55 -11.73 -5.60 -4.14
N SER A 56 -10.84 -5.45 -5.12
CA SER A 56 -9.49 -4.93 -4.88
C SER A 56 -9.52 -3.53 -4.29
N VAL A 57 -8.68 -3.27 -3.27
CA VAL A 57 -8.52 -1.91 -2.72
C VAL A 57 -7.99 -0.91 -3.75
N LEU A 58 -7.40 -1.38 -4.84
CA LEU A 58 -6.91 -0.56 -5.95
C LEU A 58 -8.00 0.00 -6.86
N GLU A 59 -9.24 -0.49 -6.71
CA GLU A 59 -10.39 0.00 -7.47
C GLU A 59 -11.06 1.23 -6.82
N TYR A 60 -10.61 1.62 -5.63
CA TYR A 60 -11.13 2.79 -4.91
C TYR A 60 -10.34 4.06 -5.22
N GLY A 61 -10.94 5.22 -4.94
CA GLY A 61 -10.35 6.54 -5.20
C GLY A 61 -10.16 6.87 -6.68
N ASP A 62 -9.45 7.93 -6.98
CA ASP A 62 -9.11 8.37 -8.34
C ASP A 62 -7.83 7.70 -8.85
N MET A 63 -6.89 7.39 -7.95
CA MET A 63 -5.59 6.80 -8.26
C MET A 63 -5.07 6.00 -7.07
N SER A 64 -4.25 4.97 -7.34
CA SER A 64 -3.49 4.26 -6.31
C SER A 64 -2.03 4.11 -6.72
N THR A 65 -1.13 4.15 -5.74
CA THR A 65 0.30 3.87 -5.96
C THR A 65 0.67 2.52 -5.38
N LEU A 66 1.47 1.74 -6.08
CA LEU A 66 2.02 0.47 -5.63
C LEU A 66 3.56 0.54 -5.57
N SER A 67 4.13 -0.11 -4.58
CA SER A 67 5.56 -0.35 -4.49
C SER A 67 5.88 -1.81 -4.84
N PHE A 68 6.87 -2.00 -5.71
CA PHE A 68 7.44 -3.30 -6.05
C PHE A 68 8.87 -3.45 -5.53
N HIS A 69 9.21 -2.71 -4.46
CA HIS A 69 10.46 -2.86 -3.75
C HIS A 69 10.63 -4.29 -3.22
N ALA A 70 11.85 -4.79 -3.12
CA ALA A 70 12.19 -6.17 -2.75
C ALA A 70 11.55 -6.68 -1.43
N THR A 71 11.19 -5.80 -0.51
CA THR A 71 10.53 -6.18 0.76
C THR A 71 9.03 -6.47 0.62
N LYS A 72 8.40 -6.13 -0.51
CA LYS A 72 6.96 -6.32 -0.72
C LYS A 72 6.63 -7.77 -1.03
N VAL A 73 5.36 -8.16 -0.79
CA VAL A 73 4.88 -9.53 -1.08
C VAL A 73 4.97 -9.86 -2.57
N TYR A 74 4.66 -8.89 -3.43
CA TYR A 74 4.99 -8.89 -4.84
C TYR A 74 6.04 -7.81 -5.09
N ASN A 75 7.10 -8.16 -5.80
CA ASN A 75 8.19 -7.22 -6.07
C ASN A 75 8.86 -7.50 -7.41
N THR A 76 9.57 -6.49 -7.89
CA THR A 76 10.44 -6.54 -9.08
C THR A 76 11.88 -6.16 -8.71
N LEU A 77 12.33 -6.51 -7.48
CA LEU A 77 13.53 -5.99 -6.81
C LEU A 77 13.38 -4.50 -6.49
N GLU A 78 13.30 -3.66 -7.49
CA GLU A 78 12.89 -2.26 -7.43
C GLU A 78 11.83 -2.01 -8.51
N GLY A 79 10.86 -1.16 -8.20
CA GLY A 79 9.79 -0.80 -9.11
C GLY A 79 8.54 -0.31 -8.39
N GLY A 80 7.52 -0.03 -9.18
CA GLY A 80 6.21 0.39 -8.70
C GLY A 80 5.23 0.51 -9.85
N ALA A 81 3.99 0.80 -9.50
CA ALA A 81 2.95 1.08 -10.48
C ALA A 81 2.02 2.18 -9.97
N LEU A 82 1.39 2.86 -10.93
CA LEU A 82 0.24 3.72 -10.69
C LEU A 82 -0.98 3.04 -11.31
N VAL A 83 -2.03 2.88 -10.52
CA VAL A 83 -3.34 2.44 -10.99
C VAL A 83 -4.19 3.67 -11.20
N VAL A 84 -4.69 3.85 -12.39
CA VAL A 84 -5.53 4.98 -12.81
C VAL A 84 -6.77 4.47 -13.55
N LYS A 85 -7.84 5.27 -13.54
CA LYS A 85 -9.14 4.86 -14.07
C LYS A 85 -9.43 5.33 -15.48
N ASP A 86 -8.68 6.31 -15.99
CA ASP A 86 -8.91 6.88 -17.30
C ASP A 86 -7.65 6.87 -18.18
N GLU A 87 -7.85 6.69 -19.48
CA GLU A 87 -6.79 6.56 -20.47
C GLU A 87 -6.01 7.87 -20.66
N LYS A 88 -6.67 9.03 -20.52
CA LYS A 88 -6.03 10.32 -20.64
C LYS A 88 -5.01 10.54 -19.51
N MET A 89 -5.36 10.18 -18.30
CA MET A 89 -4.43 10.24 -17.17
C MET A 89 -3.29 9.24 -17.35
N LYS A 90 -3.58 8.03 -17.81
CA LYS A 90 -2.54 7.03 -18.13
C LYS A 90 -1.56 7.56 -19.16
N GLN A 91 -2.04 8.12 -20.26
CA GLN A 91 -1.19 8.69 -21.30
C GLN A 91 -0.30 9.83 -20.77
N ARG A 92 -0.88 10.71 -19.93
CA ARG A 92 -0.11 11.77 -19.28
C ARG A 92 1.00 11.20 -18.40
N ILE A 93 0.72 10.17 -17.62
CA ILE A 93 1.71 9.49 -16.78
C ILE A 93 2.78 8.81 -17.63
N ASP A 94 2.41 8.20 -18.75
CA ASP A 94 3.37 7.58 -19.67
C ASP A 94 4.37 8.59 -20.21
N TYR A 95 3.94 9.81 -20.53
CA TYR A 95 4.84 10.89 -20.90
C TYR A 95 5.73 11.32 -19.72
N LEU A 96 5.14 11.58 -18.55
CA LEU A 96 5.87 12.07 -17.39
C LEU A 96 6.91 11.07 -16.86
N LYS A 97 6.63 9.76 -16.88
CA LYS A 97 7.60 8.72 -16.50
C LYS A 97 8.73 8.53 -17.53
N ASN A 98 8.55 9.06 -18.75
CA ASN A 98 9.54 9.07 -19.82
C ASN A 98 10.06 10.49 -20.07
N PHE A 99 10.58 11.15 -19.04
CA PHE A 99 11.18 12.49 -19.10
C PHE A 99 10.22 13.62 -19.55
N GLY A 100 8.92 13.34 -19.69
CA GLY A 100 7.95 14.30 -20.24
C GLY A 100 7.84 14.29 -21.76
N PHE A 101 8.43 13.32 -22.45
CA PHE A 101 8.37 13.20 -23.90
C PHE A 101 7.02 12.65 -24.36
N ALA A 102 6.35 13.38 -25.25
CA ALA A 102 5.17 12.94 -25.99
C ALA A 102 5.53 12.35 -27.38
N GLY A 103 6.79 12.48 -27.79
CA GLY A 103 7.35 12.01 -29.04
C GLY A 103 8.84 12.28 -29.06
N GLU A 104 9.50 12.07 -30.20
CA GLU A 104 10.95 12.25 -30.34
C GLU A 104 11.40 13.71 -30.15
N THR A 105 10.55 14.66 -30.49
CA THR A 105 10.88 16.10 -30.52
C THR A 105 10.00 16.96 -29.62
N GLU A 106 8.99 16.37 -28.97
CA GLU A 106 8.00 17.11 -28.16
C GLU A 106 8.13 16.79 -26.67
N VAL A 107 8.35 17.81 -25.86
CA VAL A 107 8.36 17.73 -24.39
C VAL A 107 7.15 18.49 -23.86
N ILE A 108 6.21 17.79 -23.22
CA ILE A 108 4.95 18.38 -22.75
C ILE A 108 5.03 18.93 -21.32
N ALA A 109 5.96 18.45 -20.51
CA ALA A 109 6.16 18.86 -19.12
C ALA A 109 7.49 18.33 -18.58
N PRO A 110 8.01 18.89 -17.47
CA PRO A 110 9.08 18.24 -16.72
C PRO A 110 8.65 16.84 -16.27
N GLY A 111 9.47 15.84 -16.55
CA GLY A 111 9.22 14.45 -16.19
C GLY A 111 10.43 13.81 -15.51
N ILE A 112 10.30 12.53 -15.20
CA ILE A 112 11.33 11.72 -14.56
C ILE A 112 11.67 10.49 -15.41
N ASN A 113 12.77 9.82 -15.11
CA ASN A 113 13.02 8.48 -15.62
C ASN A 113 12.34 7.47 -14.67
N GLY A 114 11.06 7.21 -14.90
CA GLY A 114 10.23 6.30 -14.13
C GLY A 114 9.89 4.99 -14.85
N LYS A 115 10.69 4.61 -15.85
CA LYS A 115 10.48 3.38 -16.61
C LYS A 115 10.98 2.16 -15.84
N LEU A 116 10.24 1.05 -15.92
CA LEU A 116 10.69 -0.25 -15.49
C LEU A 116 11.51 -0.88 -16.62
N ASP A 117 12.70 -1.40 -16.30
CA ASP A 117 13.52 -2.12 -17.27
C ASP A 117 13.02 -3.55 -17.51
N GLU A 118 13.46 -4.15 -18.61
CA GLU A 118 13.00 -5.46 -19.10
C GLU A 118 13.44 -6.59 -18.17
N VAL A 119 14.59 -6.47 -17.49
CA VAL A 119 15.10 -7.51 -16.56
C VAL A 119 14.19 -7.57 -15.32
N ARG A 120 13.87 -6.41 -14.73
CA ARG A 120 12.94 -6.34 -13.62
C ARG A 120 11.52 -6.71 -14.02
N ALA A 121 11.09 -6.33 -15.23
CA ALA A 121 9.79 -6.74 -15.76
C ALA A 121 9.70 -8.26 -15.93
N ALA A 122 10.71 -8.91 -16.50
CA ALA A 122 10.77 -10.36 -16.64
C ALA A 122 10.75 -11.08 -15.28
N TYR A 123 11.54 -10.60 -14.30
CA TYR A 123 11.50 -11.08 -12.93
C TYR A 123 10.11 -10.93 -12.31
N GLY A 124 9.46 -9.77 -12.51
CA GLY A 124 8.12 -9.51 -12.03
C GLY A 124 7.07 -10.47 -12.58
N ILE A 125 7.14 -10.80 -13.88
CA ILE A 125 6.25 -11.78 -14.51
C ILE A 125 6.40 -13.17 -13.85
N LEU A 126 7.63 -13.58 -13.55
CA LEU A 126 7.88 -14.85 -12.86
C LEU A 126 7.36 -14.82 -11.41
N ASN A 127 7.63 -13.74 -10.69
CA ASN A 127 7.20 -13.57 -9.31
C ASN A 127 5.67 -13.48 -9.17
N LEU A 128 4.99 -12.87 -10.14
CA LEU A 128 3.52 -12.75 -10.16
C LEU A 128 2.84 -14.14 -10.15
N ARG A 129 3.45 -15.14 -10.77
CA ARG A 129 2.94 -16.53 -10.81
C ARG A 129 2.93 -17.21 -9.43
N GLN A 130 3.69 -16.69 -8.47
CA GLN A 130 3.88 -17.29 -7.14
C GLN A 130 3.27 -16.44 -6.01
N VAL A 131 2.73 -15.28 -6.31
CA VAL A 131 2.30 -14.32 -5.28
C VAL A 131 1.20 -14.88 -4.37
N ASP A 132 0.23 -15.60 -4.91
CA ASP A 132 -0.85 -16.19 -4.11
C ASP A 132 -0.33 -17.28 -3.16
N MET A 133 0.62 -18.09 -3.62
CA MET A 133 1.28 -19.09 -2.78
C MET A 133 2.11 -18.42 -1.68
N ALA A 134 2.80 -17.33 -2.00
CA ALA A 134 3.54 -16.54 -1.01
C ALA A 134 2.62 -15.92 0.05
N ILE A 135 1.46 -15.37 -0.37
CA ILE A 135 0.44 -14.84 0.55
C ILE A 135 -0.09 -15.95 1.48
N ALA A 136 -0.40 -17.13 0.92
CA ALA A 136 -0.87 -18.26 1.70
C ALA A 136 0.16 -18.72 2.74
N ALA A 137 1.44 -18.82 2.36
CA ALA A 137 2.53 -19.16 3.27
C ALA A 137 2.69 -18.12 4.39
N ARG A 138 2.67 -16.83 4.06
CA ARG A 138 2.73 -15.72 5.03
C ARG A 138 1.55 -15.74 6.00
N ARG A 139 0.34 -16.10 5.52
CA ARG A 139 -0.83 -16.29 6.39
C ARG A 139 -0.59 -17.33 7.46
N GLN A 140 0.02 -18.48 7.11
CA GLN A 140 0.34 -19.52 8.10
C GLN A 140 1.33 -19.02 9.15
N VAL A 141 2.33 -18.23 8.75
CA VAL A 141 3.26 -17.59 9.70
C VAL A 141 2.53 -16.60 10.60
N ALA A 142 1.63 -15.78 10.06
CA ALA A 142 0.85 -14.82 10.85
C ALA A 142 -0.05 -15.53 11.89
N ILE A 143 -0.67 -16.67 11.52
CA ILE A 143 -1.46 -17.50 12.44
C ILE A 143 -0.58 -17.96 13.62
N ARG A 144 0.60 -18.52 13.34
CA ARG A 144 1.54 -18.97 14.38
C ARG A 144 1.97 -17.84 15.31
N TYR A 145 2.28 -16.66 14.76
CA TYR A 145 2.61 -15.50 15.57
C TYR A 145 1.46 -15.11 16.50
N ARG A 146 0.23 -15.09 16.00
CA ARG A 146 -0.94 -14.78 16.84
C ARG A 146 -1.14 -15.80 17.94
N GLU A 147 -1.04 -17.08 17.64
CA GLU A 147 -1.16 -18.16 18.63
C GLU A 147 -0.10 -18.01 19.75
N THR A 148 1.14 -17.71 19.37
CA THR A 148 2.26 -17.59 20.32
C THR A 148 2.17 -16.31 21.15
N LEU A 149 1.78 -15.18 20.53
CA LEU A 149 1.83 -13.86 21.16
C LEU A 149 0.54 -13.48 21.90
N ARG A 150 -0.57 -14.18 21.69
CA ARG A 150 -1.89 -13.82 22.23
C ARG A 150 -1.92 -13.70 23.75
N ASN A 151 -1.13 -14.51 24.43
CA ASN A 151 -1.07 -14.55 25.89
C ASN A 151 0.17 -13.84 26.47
N VAL A 152 0.86 -13.05 25.67
CA VAL A 152 2.01 -12.26 26.15
C VAL A 152 1.52 -10.90 26.60
N ASP A 153 1.61 -10.64 27.90
CA ASP A 153 1.18 -9.37 28.48
C ASP A 153 1.89 -8.18 27.82
N GLY A 154 1.12 -7.15 27.50
CA GLY A 154 1.63 -5.93 26.88
C GLY A 154 1.97 -6.04 25.40
N VAL A 155 1.71 -7.18 24.75
CA VAL A 155 1.84 -7.35 23.30
C VAL A 155 0.45 -7.36 22.66
N SER A 156 0.28 -6.59 21.59
CA SER A 156 -0.92 -6.62 20.76
C SER A 156 -0.57 -6.59 19.28
N PHE A 157 -1.50 -7.05 18.44
CA PHE A 157 -1.35 -7.15 16.99
C PHE A 157 -2.73 -7.04 16.31
N PHE A 158 -2.76 -6.98 14.98
CA PHE A 158 -4.02 -7.02 14.23
C PHE A 158 -4.49 -8.48 14.04
N ASP A 159 -5.75 -8.73 14.34
CA ASP A 159 -6.44 -9.95 13.90
C ASP A 159 -6.94 -9.79 12.45
N ASP A 160 -7.31 -10.92 11.83
CA ASP A 160 -7.97 -10.90 10.54
C ASP A 160 -9.36 -10.26 10.68
N ILE A 161 -9.72 -9.43 9.72
CA ILE A 161 -11.00 -8.74 9.68
C ILE A 161 -11.89 -9.50 8.69
N PRO A 162 -13.12 -9.89 9.07
CA PRO A 162 -14.08 -10.49 8.14
C PRO A 162 -14.27 -9.64 6.89
N GLY A 163 -14.38 -10.27 5.73
CA GLY A 163 -14.51 -9.58 4.45
C GLY A 163 -13.20 -9.05 3.86
N ILE A 164 -12.08 -9.07 4.61
CA ILE A 164 -10.78 -8.61 4.11
C ILE A 164 -9.89 -9.80 3.75
N ARG A 165 -9.50 -9.89 2.47
CA ARG A 165 -8.39 -10.73 2.02
C ARG A 165 -7.10 -9.95 2.21
N HIS A 166 -6.34 -10.25 3.28
CA HIS A 166 -5.07 -9.59 3.58
C HIS A 166 -3.90 -10.29 2.86
N ASN A 167 -2.83 -9.54 2.56
CA ASN A 167 -1.63 -10.09 1.90
C ASN A 167 -0.51 -10.51 2.85
N TYR A 168 -0.64 -10.24 4.15
CA TYR A 168 0.33 -10.58 5.20
C TYR A 168 1.77 -10.15 4.87
N SER A 169 1.90 -9.01 4.16
CA SER A 169 3.21 -8.46 3.80
C SER A 169 4.00 -8.03 5.05
N TYR A 170 3.29 -7.62 6.08
CA TYR A 170 3.83 -7.21 7.39
C TYR A 170 3.01 -7.82 8.53
N PHE A 171 3.66 -8.02 9.67
CA PHE A 171 3.02 -8.41 10.92
C PHE A 171 3.44 -7.42 12.02
N PRO A 172 2.77 -6.26 12.13
CA PRO A 172 3.09 -5.27 13.16
C PRO A 172 2.66 -5.77 14.53
N ILE A 173 3.54 -5.58 15.52
CA ILE A 173 3.23 -5.77 16.94
C ILE A 173 3.30 -4.42 17.66
N PHE A 174 2.47 -4.26 18.67
CA PHE A 174 2.42 -3.05 19.50
C PHE A 174 2.78 -3.43 20.92
N ILE A 175 3.64 -2.64 21.55
CA ILE A 175 4.16 -2.88 22.89
C ILE A 175 3.60 -1.83 23.85
N ASP A 176 2.82 -2.29 24.84
CA ASP A 176 2.51 -1.51 26.03
C ASP A 176 3.64 -1.69 27.05
N ALA A 177 4.52 -0.70 27.14
CA ALA A 177 5.73 -0.77 27.95
C ALA A 177 5.44 -1.03 29.45
N LYS A 178 4.29 -0.56 29.96
CA LYS A 178 3.92 -0.74 31.38
C LYS A 178 3.56 -2.19 31.71
N LYS A 179 2.89 -2.87 30.75
CA LYS A 179 2.49 -4.27 30.93
C LYS A 179 3.60 -5.23 30.55
N TYR A 180 4.33 -4.93 29.46
CA TYR A 180 5.38 -5.79 28.95
C TYR A 180 6.69 -5.71 29.77
N GLY A 181 6.90 -4.60 30.51
CA GLY A 181 8.07 -4.40 31.35
C GLY A 181 9.29 -3.82 30.60
N MET A 182 9.18 -3.52 29.30
CA MET A 182 10.16 -2.76 28.54
C MET A 182 9.51 -2.04 27.36
N SER A 183 10.15 -0.97 26.87
CA SER A 183 9.69 -0.22 25.71
C SER A 183 9.91 -0.99 24.41
N ARG A 184 9.20 -0.57 23.34
CA ARG A 184 9.39 -1.07 21.97
C ARG A 184 10.87 -0.98 21.54
N ASP A 185 11.52 0.11 21.84
CA ASP A 185 12.90 0.36 21.40
C ASP A 185 13.89 -0.54 22.14
N GLU A 186 13.71 -0.73 23.44
CA GLU A 186 14.52 -1.69 24.23
C GLU A 186 14.34 -3.12 23.72
N LEU A 187 13.09 -3.53 23.42
CA LEU A 187 12.82 -4.84 22.83
C LEU A 187 13.51 -4.99 21.47
N TYR A 188 13.40 -3.97 20.61
CA TYR A 188 14.03 -3.98 19.29
C TYR A 188 15.55 -4.19 19.38
N PHE A 189 16.22 -3.45 20.26
CA PHE A 189 17.68 -3.59 20.43
C PHE A 189 18.10 -4.92 21.06
N LYS A 190 17.22 -5.54 21.87
CA LYS A 190 17.49 -6.88 22.41
C LYS A 190 17.32 -8.01 21.40
N MET A 191 16.47 -7.82 20.39
CA MET A 191 16.21 -8.82 19.35
C MET A 191 17.16 -8.73 18.16
N ARG A 192 17.96 -7.66 18.06
CA ARG A 192 18.94 -7.42 17.00
C ARG A 192 20.31 -7.97 17.37
#